data_71d856b4474f2b0366e32536c0efc2d9
#
_entry.id   71d856b4474f2b0366e32536c0efc2d9
#
_cell.length_a   1.000
_cell.length_b   1.000
_cell.length_c   1.000
_cell.angle_alpha   90.00
_cell.angle_beta   90.00
_cell.angle_gamma   90.00
#
_symmetry.space_group_name_H-M   'P 1'
#
loop_
_entity.id
_entity.type
_entity.pdbx_description
1 polymer ?
#
loop_
_entity_poly.entity_id
_entity_poly.type
_entity_poly.pdbx_seq_one_letter_code
_entity_poly.pdbx_strand_id
1 'polypeptide(L)'
;MSVAVASPPPWRRRITRAWLGLPLLALWRLLDLLVPKRLDRWAFFAHPLKPGQFVENARAVFEQVRHEPGLRRWVFVRGGHRPPGIEEGPGTRIADLDSLAGLWALARCGVLLLTNSTAMDMSLAWQGGGFAAPRPWFGRRVVVNLWHGIPLKRLFALAHPQQRHHGDRNRSRRRERRHYDGLVASSPVDSHAMAAIFHPLPPDRVWVTGLPRNDFLRMDEAALPPALAAELQRVRALRQGRRLVLYAPTYRDASVARDLCYRFDDTEVQRLKLLLERHGAMLGMRGHYLANAPSPFAREHFDGRTLVDLDHASFHELAPLLRESAVVLTDYSSVYIDALYLDLPVVSFAYDLEHYSQRQNGLLYDMELAFPGPVATDFQALLTALEAILSRPACVPDERYRAAQRLFFQHGDAGNSRRLVERLQAAIAARSPR
;
A
#
# COMPACT_ATOMS: atom_id res chain seq x y z
N MET A 1 0.76 -24.44 43.30
CA MET A 1 -0.39 -24.55 42.39
C MET A 1 -0.87 -23.12 42.09
N SER A 2 -0.45 -22.54 40.98
CA SER A 2 -0.89 -21.21 40.55
C SER A 2 -2.18 -21.39 39.76
N VAL A 3 -3.28 -20.87 40.28
CA VAL A 3 -4.59 -20.87 39.61
C VAL A 3 -4.50 -19.88 38.45
N ALA A 4 -4.40 -20.38 37.23
CA ALA A 4 -4.48 -19.55 36.01
C ALA A 4 -5.89 -18.94 35.94
N VAL A 5 -5.99 -17.64 36.22
CA VAL A 5 -7.22 -16.87 36.02
C VAL A 5 -7.56 -16.90 34.53
N ALA A 6 -8.56 -17.65 34.15
CA ALA A 6 -9.05 -17.76 32.81
C ALA A 6 -9.38 -16.36 32.26
N SER A 7 -8.74 -15.99 31.15
CA SER A 7 -9.03 -14.72 30.47
C SER A 7 -10.51 -14.67 30.10
N PRO A 8 -11.24 -13.57 30.33
CA PRO A 8 -12.66 -13.48 30.02
C PRO A 8 -12.86 -13.67 28.49
N PRO A 9 -13.97 -14.30 28.09
CA PRO A 9 -14.22 -14.61 26.67
C PRO A 9 -14.19 -13.33 25.82
N PRO A 10 -13.68 -13.42 24.59
CA PRO A 10 -13.39 -12.25 23.73
C PRO A 10 -14.59 -11.33 23.48
N TRP A 11 -15.82 -11.82 23.58
CA TRP A 11 -17.04 -11.02 23.40
C TRP A 11 -17.30 -10.04 24.57
N ARG A 12 -16.95 -10.38 25.82
CA ARG A 12 -17.10 -9.47 26.98
C ARG A 12 -16.13 -8.28 26.90
N ARG A 13 -14.92 -8.47 26.36
CA ARG A 13 -13.96 -7.37 26.13
C ARG A 13 -14.39 -6.44 25.01
N ARG A 14 -15.13 -6.95 24.02
CA ARG A 14 -15.67 -6.17 22.89
C ARG A 14 -16.73 -5.15 23.32
N ILE A 15 -17.65 -5.55 24.17
CA ILE A 15 -18.81 -4.74 24.54
C ILE A 15 -18.40 -3.51 25.35
N THR A 16 -17.54 -3.67 26.36
CA THR A 16 -17.17 -2.58 27.27
C THR A 16 -16.42 -1.43 26.60
N ARG A 17 -15.47 -1.69 25.70
CA ARG A 17 -14.71 -0.62 25.01
C ARG A 17 -15.49 0.04 23.87
N ALA A 18 -16.28 -0.71 23.10
CA ALA A 18 -17.12 -0.14 22.05
C ALA A 18 -18.16 0.85 22.62
N TRP A 19 -18.80 0.50 23.72
CA TRP A 19 -19.82 1.36 24.35
C TRP A 19 -19.24 2.63 24.96
N LEU A 20 -18.05 2.58 25.56
CA LEU A 20 -17.36 3.77 26.09
C LEU A 20 -16.86 4.71 24.99
N GLY A 21 -16.48 4.18 23.85
CA GLY A 21 -15.93 4.99 22.76
C GLY A 21 -16.98 5.65 21.87
N LEU A 22 -18.16 5.09 21.71
CA LEU A 22 -19.21 5.69 20.89
C LEU A 22 -19.65 7.09 21.36
N PRO A 23 -19.96 7.31 22.64
CA PRO A 23 -20.30 8.65 23.12
C PRO A 23 -19.10 9.62 23.03
N LEU A 24 -17.88 9.16 23.27
CA LEU A 24 -16.67 9.97 23.10
C LEU A 24 -16.49 10.43 21.65
N LEU A 25 -16.69 9.56 20.68
CA LEU A 25 -16.59 9.89 19.25
C LEU A 25 -17.71 10.81 18.80
N ALA A 26 -18.91 10.68 19.35
CA ALA A 26 -20.02 11.60 19.10
C ALA A 26 -19.71 13.01 19.66
N LEU A 27 -19.20 13.09 20.90
CA LEU A 27 -18.75 14.34 21.50
C LEU A 27 -17.57 14.95 20.72
N TRP A 28 -16.61 14.12 20.32
CA TRP A 28 -15.49 14.57 19.50
C TRP A 28 -15.95 15.18 18.17
N ARG A 29 -16.98 14.62 17.56
CA ARG A 29 -17.53 15.15 16.30
C ARG A 29 -18.13 16.55 16.48
N LEU A 30 -18.78 16.82 17.60
CA LEU A 30 -19.27 18.17 17.95
C LEU A 30 -18.08 19.12 18.19
N LEU A 31 -17.10 18.67 18.94
CA LEU A 31 -15.87 19.42 19.18
C LEU A 31 -15.16 19.73 17.86
N ASP A 32 -15.03 18.74 16.98
CA ASP A 32 -14.39 18.89 15.68
C ASP A 32 -15.10 19.92 14.78
N LEU A 33 -16.41 20.05 14.89
CA LEU A 33 -17.16 21.07 14.17
C LEU A 33 -16.84 22.49 14.63
N LEU A 34 -16.63 22.67 15.96
CA LEU A 34 -16.42 23.98 16.59
C LEU A 34 -14.95 24.44 16.53
N VAL A 35 -14.01 23.52 16.61
CA VAL A 35 -12.56 23.82 16.66
C VAL A 35 -12.08 24.40 15.33
N PRO A 36 -11.38 25.57 15.34
CA PRO A 36 -10.77 26.14 14.13
C PRO A 36 -9.72 25.21 13.51
N LYS A 37 -9.81 25.01 12.18
CA LYS A 37 -8.86 24.22 11.41
C LYS A 37 -7.68 25.10 10.98
N ARG A 38 -6.46 24.56 11.10
CA ARG A 38 -5.25 25.24 10.71
C ARG A 38 -4.65 24.55 9.49
N LEU A 39 -4.58 25.24 8.36
CA LEU A 39 -4.07 24.72 7.08
C LEU A 39 -2.55 24.50 7.10
N ASP A 40 -1.83 25.09 8.07
CA ASP A 40 -0.42 24.80 8.36
C ASP A 40 -0.21 23.48 9.15
N ARG A 41 -1.30 22.76 9.51
CA ARG A 41 -1.26 21.49 10.23
C ARG A 41 -1.72 20.34 9.34
N TRP A 42 -0.78 19.50 8.96
CA TRP A 42 -1.02 18.35 8.09
C TRP A 42 -1.06 17.06 8.90
N ALA A 43 -2.10 16.27 8.69
CA ALA A 43 -2.30 14.97 9.31
C ALA A 43 -1.88 13.85 8.36
N PHE A 44 -0.95 13.02 8.82
CA PHE A 44 -0.51 11.78 8.21
C PHE A 44 -0.94 10.62 9.11
N PHE A 45 -1.21 9.48 8.55
CA PHE A 45 -1.67 8.32 9.31
C PHE A 45 -0.74 7.13 9.10
N ALA A 46 -0.31 6.49 10.19
CA ALA A 46 0.36 5.21 10.13
C ALA A 46 -0.58 4.14 9.56
N HIS A 47 -0.01 3.14 8.93
CA HIS A 47 -0.77 2.12 8.21
C HIS A 47 -1.80 1.43 9.13
N PRO A 48 -3.09 1.36 8.74
CA PRO A 48 -4.15 0.90 9.64
C PRO A 48 -4.05 -0.59 10.02
N LEU A 49 -3.43 -1.40 9.17
CA LEU A 49 -3.33 -2.86 9.34
C LEU A 49 -1.91 -3.34 9.64
N LYS A 50 -0.93 -2.43 9.65
CA LYS A 50 0.48 -2.72 9.99
C LYS A 50 0.89 -1.82 11.16
N PRO A 51 0.66 -2.22 12.41
CA PRO A 51 0.97 -1.39 13.58
C PRO A 51 2.42 -0.91 13.55
N GLY A 52 2.62 0.37 13.82
CA GLY A 52 3.95 0.97 13.85
C GLY A 52 4.60 1.22 12.50
N GLN A 53 3.95 0.90 11.38
CA GLN A 53 4.50 1.18 10.04
C GLN A 53 3.91 2.48 9.48
N PHE A 54 4.78 3.36 9.06
CA PHE A 54 4.46 4.58 8.33
C PHE A 54 5.22 4.56 7.01
N VAL A 55 4.55 4.14 5.95
CA VAL A 55 5.13 3.63 4.71
C VAL A 55 4.43 4.20 3.48
N GLU A 56 4.94 3.87 2.31
CA GLU A 56 4.33 4.11 1.01
C GLU A 56 4.10 5.62 0.72
N ASN A 57 2.97 5.97 0.09
CA ASN A 57 2.70 7.35 -0.36
C ASN A 57 2.70 8.37 0.79
N ALA A 58 2.16 8.01 1.96
CA ALA A 58 2.15 8.90 3.11
C ALA A 58 3.57 9.21 3.61
N ARG A 59 4.44 8.19 3.62
CA ARG A 59 5.85 8.36 3.99
C ARG A 59 6.58 9.25 2.99
N ALA A 60 6.39 9.04 1.70
CA ALA A 60 7.06 9.81 0.66
C ALA A 60 6.67 11.30 0.70
N VAL A 61 5.38 11.61 0.86
CA VAL A 61 4.93 13.00 1.04
C VAL A 61 5.49 13.62 2.32
N PHE A 62 5.53 12.85 3.42
CA PHE A 62 6.10 13.34 4.68
C PHE A 62 7.59 13.68 4.52
N GLU A 63 8.38 12.83 3.87
CA GLU A 63 9.81 13.09 3.64
C GLU A 63 10.01 14.33 2.76
N GLN A 64 9.19 14.52 1.72
CA GLN A 64 9.23 15.72 0.87
C GLN A 64 9.05 17.02 1.65
N VAL A 65 8.18 17.01 2.67
CA VAL A 65 7.89 18.20 3.47
C VAL A 65 8.53 18.18 4.85
N ARG A 66 9.44 17.23 5.12
CA ARG A 66 10.01 17.00 6.46
C ARG A 66 10.65 18.24 7.06
N HIS A 67 11.29 19.05 6.24
CA HIS A 67 12.04 20.24 6.65
C HIS A 67 11.35 21.55 6.26
N GLU A 68 10.11 21.51 5.77
CA GLU A 68 9.38 22.70 5.34
C GLU A 68 9.13 23.62 6.54
N PRO A 69 9.65 24.86 6.50
CA PRO A 69 9.49 25.80 7.61
C PRO A 69 8.02 26.25 7.73
N GLY A 70 7.55 26.42 8.97
CA GLY A 70 6.18 26.86 9.25
C GLY A 70 5.12 25.75 9.13
N LEU A 71 5.45 24.60 8.55
CA LEU A 71 4.54 23.47 8.45
C LEU A 71 4.60 22.58 9.70
N ARG A 72 3.44 22.24 10.24
CA ARG A 72 3.29 21.32 11.38
C ARG A 72 2.76 19.98 10.91
N ARG A 73 3.60 18.95 10.95
CA ARG A 73 3.32 17.57 10.54
C ARG A 73 2.92 16.76 11.75
N TRP A 74 1.74 16.19 11.70
CA TRP A 74 1.23 15.28 12.71
C TRP A 74 1.17 13.85 12.13
N VAL A 75 1.95 12.94 12.69
CA VAL A 75 1.90 11.52 12.33
C VAL A 75 1.05 10.82 13.38
N PHE A 76 -0.12 10.39 12.97
CA PHE A 76 -1.05 9.67 13.85
C PHE A 76 -0.76 8.18 13.84
N VAL A 77 -0.49 7.64 15.01
CA VAL A 77 -0.18 6.24 15.29
C VAL A 77 -1.27 5.62 16.16
N ARG A 78 -1.14 4.34 16.48
CA ARG A 78 -2.06 3.60 17.34
C ARG A 78 -1.30 2.78 18.35
N GLY A 79 -1.85 2.67 19.58
CA GLY A 79 -1.31 1.81 20.64
C GLY A 79 0.13 2.12 21.04
N GLY A 80 0.57 3.38 20.94
CA GLY A 80 1.92 3.80 21.31
C GLY A 80 3.03 3.37 20.33
N HIS A 81 2.70 2.67 19.23
CA HIS A 81 3.69 2.24 18.26
C HIS A 81 4.32 3.43 17.53
N ARG A 82 5.65 3.54 17.59
CA ARG A 82 6.40 4.59 16.92
C ARG A 82 7.00 4.07 15.61
N PRO A 83 6.75 4.73 14.45
CA PRO A 83 7.29 4.28 13.17
C PRO A 83 8.80 4.53 13.09
N PRO A 84 9.58 3.59 12.57
CA PRO A 84 11.01 3.73 12.40
C PRO A 84 11.38 4.96 11.54
N GLY A 85 12.42 5.70 11.95
CA GLY A 85 12.94 6.85 11.23
C GLY A 85 12.04 8.08 11.23
N ILE A 86 10.99 8.11 12.08
CA ILE A 86 10.19 9.30 12.35
C ILE A 86 10.46 9.74 13.78
N GLU A 87 11.04 10.91 13.93
CA GLU A 87 11.37 11.51 15.21
C GLU A 87 10.55 12.78 15.41
N GLU A 88 10.20 13.05 16.66
CA GLU A 88 9.61 14.33 17.03
C GLU A 88 10.68 15.42 17.02
N GLY A 89 10.30 16.58 16.58
CA GLY A 89 11.23 17.70 16.45
C GLY A 89 10.53 18.98 16.00
N PRO A 90 11.29 19.98 15.56
CA PRO A 90 10.72 21.21 15.05
C PRO A 90 9.71 20.96 13.92
N GLY A 91 8.44 21.27 14.19
CA GLY A 91 7.35 21.07 13.22
C GLY A 91 6.83 19.63 13.07
N THR A 92 7.42 18.61 13.68
CA THR A 92 6.95 17.22 13.64
C THR A 92 6.48 16.75 15.00
N ARG A 93 5.29 16.14 15.06
CA ARG A 93 4.72 15.53 16.27
C ARG A 93 4.14 14.16 15.94
N ILE A 94 4.25 13.23 16.86
CA ILE A 94 3.63 11.91 16.80
C ILE A 94 2.54 11.85 17.87
N ALA A 95 1.33 11.45 17.50
CA ALA A 95 0.20 11.39 18.41
C ALA A 95 -0.54 10.06 18.30
N ASP A 96 -0.90 9.49 19.44
CA ASP A 96 -1.77 8.31 19.46
C ASP A 96 -3.21 8.72 19.15
N LEU A 97 -3.75 8.19 18.07
CA LEU A 97 -5.10 8.51 17.59
C LEU A 97 -6.19 8.09 18.59
N ASP A 98 -5.92 7.07 19.39
CA ASP A 98 -6.81 6.54 20.45
C ASP A 98 -6.66 7.28 21.80
N SER A 99 -5.92 8.41 21.83
CA SER A 99 -5.80 9.27 23.01
C SER A 99 -6.59 10.57 22.84
N LEU A 100 -6.98 11.19 23.98
CA LEU A 100 -7.64 12.50 23.97
C LEU A 100 -6.77 13.58 23.33
N ALA A 101 -5.47 13.56 23.60
CA ALA A 101 -4.50 14.48 23.00
C ALA A 101 -4.39 14.31 21.48
N GLY A 102 -4.38 13.05 21.00
CA GLY A 102 -4.40 12.75 19.58
C GLY A 102 -5.69 13.18 18.89
N LEU A 103 -6.84 12.94 19.49
CA LEU A 103 -8.13 13.40 19.00
C LEU A 103 -8.22 14.92 18.96
N TRP A 104 -7.67 15.61 19.97
CA TRP A 104 -7.57 17.06 19.98
C TRP A 104 -6.64 17.60 18.88
N ALA A 105 -5.48 16.98 18.69
CA ALA A 105 -4.56 17.33 17.62
C ALA A 105 -5.21 17.17 16.23
N LEU A 106 -5.89 16.03 16.00
CA LEU A 106 -6.62 15.76 14.77
C LEU A 106 -7.73 16.80 14.50
N ALA A 107 -8.47 17.20 15.55
CA ALA A 107 -9.51 18.21 15.43
C ALA A 107 -8.98 19.56 14.90
N ARG A 108 -7.69 19.89 15.13
CA ARG A 108 -7.04 21.12 14.68
C ARG A 108 -6.33 21.03 13.33
N CYS A 109 -6.13 19.81 12.79
CA CYS A 109 -5.50 19.64 11.49
C CYS A 109 -6.43 20.13 10.37
N GLY A 110 -5.92 21.03 9.53
CA GLY A 110 -6.63 21.57 8.38
C GLY A 110 -6.40 20.80 7.10
N VAL A 111 -5.35 19.98 7.04
CA VAL A 111 -5.05 19.11 5.90
C VAL A 111 -5.06 17.65 6.36
N LEU A 112 -5.77 16.79 5.63
CA LEU A 112 -5.82 15.35 5.87
C LEU A 112 -5.27 14.62 4.64
N LEU A 113 -4.21 13.85 4.83
CA LEU A 113 -3.59 13.02 3.80
C LEU A 113 -3.93 11.55 4.07
N LEU A 114 -4.89 11.04 3.31
CA LEU A 114 -5.42 9.68 3.48
C LEU A 114 -4.73 8.72 2.51
N THR A 115 -4.56 7.48 2.90
CA THR A 115 -4.07 6.40 2.02
C THR A 115 -5.16 5.40 1.66
N ASN A 116 -6.24 5.38 2.43
CA ASN A 116 -7.40 4.50 2.22
C ASN A 116 -8.71 5.30 2.29
N SER A 117 -9.36 5.25 3.42
CA SER A 117 -10.55 6.03 3.77
C SER A 117 -10.44 6.52 5.20
N THR A 118 -11.20 7.54 5.57
CA THR A 118 -11.21 8.03 6.95
C THR A 118 -11.52 6.92 7.95
N ALA A 119 -12.44 6.01 7.62
CA ALA A 119 -12.80 4.89 8.49
C ALA A 119 -11.65 3.91 8.69
N MET A 120 -10.74 3.76 7.73
CA MET A 120 -9.56 2.91 7.85
C MET A 120 -8.37 3.68 8.45
N ASP A 121 -8.02 4.81 7.86
CA ASP A 121 -6.84 5.59 8.26
C ASP A 121 -6.99 6.17 9.67
N MET A 122 -8.23 6.46 10.10
CA MET A 122 -8.54 6.94 11.44
C MET A 122 -9.15 5.85 12.34
N SER A 123 -9.11 4.57 11.94
CA SER A 123 -9.65 3.49 12.77
C SER A 123 -8.95 3.44 14.12
N LEU A 124 -9.72 3.37 15.18
CA LEU A 124 -9.23 3.06 16.50
C LEU A 124 -9.11 1.54 16.61
N ALA A 125 -7.91 1.03 16.81
CA ALA A 125 -7.66 -0.40 16.96
C ALA A 125 -8.15 -0.86 18.32
N TRP A 126 -9.44 -1.15 18.43
CA TRP A 126 -9.99 -1.73 19.65
C TRP A 126 -9.85 -3.25 19.60
N GLN A 127 -9.18 -3.79 20.60
CA GLN A 127 -9.05 -5.24 20.75
C GLN A 127 -10.44 -5.87 20.69
N GLY A 128 -10.70 -6.62 19.62
CA GLY A 128 -11.95 -7.34 19.45
C GLY A 128 -12.75 -7.06 18.18
N GLY A 129 -12.20 -6.42 17.16
CA GLY A 129 -12.73 -6.46 15.78
C GLY A 129 -13.87 -5.50 15.44
N GLY A 130 -14.12 -4.48 16.23
CA GLY A 130 -15.00 -3.38 15.85
C GLY A 130 -14.18 -2.19 15.37
N PHE A 131 -14.41 -1.72 14.12
CA PHE A 131 -13.81 -0.48 13.63
C PHE A 131 -14.68 0.70 14.10
N ALA A 132 -14.24 1.40 15.12
CA ALA A 132 -14.72 2.74 15.41
C ALA A 132 -13.69 3.74 14.88
N ALA A 133 -14.15 4.79 14.21
CA ALA A 133 -13.29 5.85 13.70
C ALA A 133 -13.92 7.22 13.98
N PRO A 134 -13.15 8.24 14.34
CA PRO A 134 -13.64 9.61 14.36
C PRO A 134 -14.14 10.00 12.97
N ARG A 135 -15.22 10.78 12.92
CA ARG A 135 -15.82 11.28 11.68
C ARG A 135 -15.59 12.78 11.57
N PRO A 136 -14.47 13.19 10.93
CA PRO A 136 -14.12 14.60 10.86
C PRO A 136 -15.12 15.40 10.02
N TRP A 137 -15.23 16.67 10.34
CA TRP A 137 -15.93 17.64 9.51
C TRP A 137 -15.01 18.12 8.37
N PHE A 138 -15.40 17.89 7.13
CA PHE A 138 -14.56 18.19 5.97
C PHE A 138 -14.62 19.63 5.48
N GLY A 139 -15.70 20.38 5.82
CA GLY A 139 -16.00 21.68 5.23
C GLY A 139 -14.92 22.77 5.38
N ARG A 140 -14.04 22.64 6.37
CA ARG A 140 -12.94 23.58 6.63
C ARG A 140 -11.57 22.92 6.49
N ARG A 141 -11.47 21.82 5.76
CA ARG A 141 -10.24 21.05 5.56
C ARG A 141 -9.96 20.86 4.08
N VAL A 142 -8.69 20.73 3.76
CA VAL A 142 -8.25 20.15 2.50
C VAL A 142 -8.03 18.66 2.73
N VAL A 143 -8.67 17.82 1.93
CA VAL A 143 -8.63 16.36 2.07
C VAL A 143 -8.12 15.76 0.77
N VAL A 144 -6.95 15.13 0.84
CA VAL A 144 -6.33 14.47 -0.30
C VAL A 144 -6.17 12.98 -0.01
N ASN A 145 -6.67 12.17 -0.91
CA ASN A 145 -6.45 10.73 -0.86
C ASN A 145 -5.25 10.38 -1.74
N LEU A 146 -4.17 9.94 -1.11
CA LEU A 146 -2.93 9.53 -1.76
C LEU A 146 -3.05 8.16 -2.43
N TRP A 147 -4.06 7.39 -2.01
CA TRP A 147 -4.26 6.00 -2.38
C TRP A 147 -3.02 5.13 -2.05
N HIS A 148 -2.98 3.89 -2.52
CA HIS A 148 -1.90 2.95 -2.17
C HIS A 148 -1.41 2.12 -3.38
N GLY A 149 -1.70 2.56 -4.60
CA GLY A 149 -1.20 1.92 -5.82
C GLY A 149 -2.11 2.15 -7.02
N ILE A 150 -1.60 1.87 -8.21
CA ILE A 150 -2.39 1.91 -9.44
C ILE A 150 -3.33 0.70 -9.44
N PRO A 151 -4.65 0.88 -9.58
CA PRO A 151 -5.59 -0.23 -9.52
C PRO A 151 -5.49 -1.10 -10.79
N LEU A 152 -5.17 -2.37 -10.59
CA LEU A 152 -5.25 -3.38 -11.64
C LEU A 152 -6.60 -4.10 -11.63
N LYS A 153 -7.26 -4.10 -10.47
CA LYS A 153 -8.53 -4.80 -10.21
C LYS A 153 -9.70 -3.83 -10.26
N ARG A 154 -10.85 -4.33 -10.66
CA ARG A 154 -12.11 -3.60 -10.53
C ARG A 154 -12.45 -3.42 -9.05
N LEU A 155 -12.57 -2.19 -8.61
CA LEU A 155 -12.83 -1.84 -7.22
C LEU A 155 -14.13 -1.04 -7.08
N PHE A 156 -14.73 -1.08 -5.91
CA PHE A 156 -15.87 -0.27 -5.48
C PHE A 156 -17.03 -0.20 -6.49
N ALA A 157 -17.18 0.91 -7.22
CA ALA A 157 -18.27 1.09 -8.18
C ALA A 157 -18.14 0.16 -9.40
N LEU A 158 -16.91 -0.20 -9.77
CA LEU A 158 -16.60 -1.10 -10.88
C LEU A 158 -16.49 -2.57 -10.47
N ALA A 159 -16.49 -2.89 -9.17
CA ALA A 159 -16.46 -4.27 -8.69
C ALA A 159 -17.68 -5.06 -9.17
N HIS A 160 -17.53 -6.38 -9.24
CA HIS A 160 -18.64 -7.26 -9.57
C HIS A 160 -19.83 -7.01 -8.63
N PRO A 161 -21.09 -6.99 -9.14
CA PRO A 161 -22.27 -6.65 -8.32
C PRO A 161 -22.37 -7.40 -7.00
N GLN A 162 -22.02 -8.68 -6.99
CA GLN A 162 -22.04 -9.54 -5.79
C GLN A 162 -20.98 -9.17 -4.75
N GLN A 163 -19.89 -8.50 -5.17
CA GLN A 163 -18.77 -8.09 -4.31
C GLN A 163 -18.82 -6.62 -3.92
N ARG A 164 -19.81 -5.88 -4.43
CA ARG A 164 -19.99 -4.48 -4.06
C ARG A 164 -20.44 -4.37 -2.61
N HIS A 165 -19.84 -3.44 -1.90
CA HIS A 165 -20.37 -3.07 -0.59
C HIS A 165 -21.76 -2.49 -0.71
N HIS A 166 -22.73 -3.04 0.00
CA HIS A 166 -24.12 -2.59 0.05
C HIS A 166 -24.41 -1.81 1.35
N GLY A 167 -25.55 -1.13 1.38
CA GLY A 167 -26.08 -0.48 2.56
C GLY A 167 -25.27 0.73 3.03
N ASP A 168 -25.21 0.91 4.34
CA ASP A 168 -24.68 2.12 4.99
C ASP A 168 -23.17 2.34 4.75
N ARG A 169 -22.40 1.26 4.60
CA ARG A 169 -20.95 1.35 4.32
C ARG A 169 -20.69 1.99 2.94
N ASN A 170 -21.43 1.59 1.93
CA ASN A 170 -21.30 2.18 0.59
C ASN A 170 -21.77 3.65 0.59
N ARG A 171 -22.90 3.94 1.25
CA ARG A 171 -23.44 5.29 1.39
C ARG A 171 -22.44 6.22 2.09
N SER A 172 -21.83 5.77 3.18
CA SER A 172 -20.82 6.52 3.92
C SER A 172 -19.59 6.83 3.06
N ARG A 173 -19.04 5.84 2.34
CA ARG A 173 -17.90 6.02 1.45
C ARG A 173 -18.19 6.96 0.28
N ARG A 174 -19.35 6.84 -0.34
CA ARG A 174 -19.78 7.77 -1.41
C ARG A 174 -19.93 9.20 -0.91
N ARG A 175 -20.41 9.39 0.33
CA ARG A 175 -20.49 10.70 0.96
C ARG A 175 -19.09 11.27 1.22
N GLU A 176 -18.18 10.48 1.75
CA GLU A 176 -16.79 10.86 2.02
C GLU A 176 -16.08 11.35 0.76
N ARG A 177 -16.16 10.58 -0.34
CA ARG A 177 -15.47 10.86 -1.61
C ARG A 177 -15.85 12.21 -2.21
N ARG A 178 -17.09 12.68 -2.01
CA ARG A 178 -17.50 14.02 -2.46
C ARG A 178 -16.72 15.15 -1.83
N HIS A 179 -16.07 14.89 -0.70
CA HIS A 179 -15.32 15.87 0.07
C HIS A 179 -13.81 15.83 -0.19
N TYR A 180 -13.32 14.90 -1.02
CA TYR A 180 -11.92 14.93 -1.41
C TYR A 180 -11.65 16.12 -2.31
N ASP A 181 -10.61 16.87 -2.00
CA ASP A 181 -10.08 17.97 -2.83
C ASP A 181 -9.14 17.42 -3.89
N GLY A 182 -8.48 16.29 -3.59
CA GLY A 182 -7.59 15.59 -4.50
C GLY A 182 -7.60 14.09 -4.27
N LEU A 183 -7.45 13.35 -5.38
CA LEU A 183 -7.15 11.93 -5.42
C LEU A 183 -5.96 11.74 -6.35
N VAL A 184 -4.91 11.05 -5.89
CA VAL A 184 -3.69 10.85 -6.67
C VAL A 184 -3.90 9.79 -7.75
N ALA A 185 -3.40 10.08 -8.94
CA ALA A 185 -3.28 9.16 -10.06
C ALA A 185 -1.90 9.28 -10.72
N SER A 186 -1.49 8.25 -11.43
CA SER A 186 -0.15 8.14 -12.00
C SER A 186 -0.08 8.49 -13.49
N SER A 187 -1.18 8.32 -14.24
CA SER A 187 -1.28 8.64 -15.65
C SER A 187 -2.67 9.19 -15.99
N PRO A 188 -2.89 9.74 -17.18
CA PRO A 188 -4.23 10.09 -17.66
C PRO A 188 -5.17 8.89 -17.71
N VAL A 189 -4.71 7.72 -18.13
CA VAL A 189 -5.53 6.48 -18.14
C VAL A 189 -5.89 6.06 -16.71
N ASP A 190 -4.93 6.05 -15.81
CA ASP A 190 -5.17 5.78 -14.39
C ASP A 190 -6.17 6.80 -13.79
N SER A 191 -6.09 8.08 -14.18
CA SER A 191 -7.01 9.10 -13.67
C SER A 191 -8.46 8.84 -14.07
N HIS A 192 -8.72 8.34 -15.27
CA HIS A 192 -10.07 7.95 -15.69
C HIS A 192 -10.57 6.72 -14.91
N ALA A 193 -9.70 5.73 -14.73
CA ALA A 193 -10.02 4.55 -13.91
C ALA A 193 -10.32 4.95 -12.46
N MET A 194 -9.50 5.82 -11.87
CA MET A 194 -9.67 6.32 -10.51
C MET A 194 -10.96 7.15 -10.36
N ALA A 195 -11.31 8.01 -11.32
CA ALA A 195 -12.57 8.76 -11.31
C ALA A 195 -13.79 7.81 -11.31
N ALA A 196 -13.75 6.76 -12.14
CA ALA A 196 -14.82 5.77 -12.19
C ALA A 196 -14.91 4.93 -10.89
N ILE A 197 -13.76 4.47 -10.36
CA ILE A 197 -13.68 3.70 -9.10
C ILE A 197 -14.19 4.53 -7.92
N PHE A 198 -13.78 5.80 -7.84
CA PHE A 198 -14.09 6.69 -6.72
C PHE A 198 -15.36 7.50 -6.92
N HIS A 199 -16.18 7.18 -7.92
CA HIS A 199 -17.46 7.85 -8.06
C HIS A 199 -18.19 7.99 -6.70
N PRO A 200 -18.74 9.16 -6.34
CA PRO A 200 -19.00 10.38 -7.12
C PRO A 200 -17.94 11.50 -6.98
N LEU A 201 -16.67 11.18 -6.86
CA LEU A 201 -15.60 12.18 -6.93
C LEU A 201 -15.60 12.81 -8.34
N PRO A 202 -15.60 14.15 -8.48
CA PRO A 202 -15.47 14.81 -9.76
C PRO A 202 -14.12 14.49 -10.43
N PRO A 203 -14.07 14.23 -11.75
CA PRO A 203 -12.83 13.87 -12.44
C PRO A 203 -11.71 14.92 -12.36
N ASP A 204 -12.05 16.21 -12.30
CA ASP A 204 -11.12 17.33 -12.14
C ASP A 204 -10.38 17.34 -10.80
N ARG A 205 -10.87 16.56 -9.83
CA ARG A 205 -10.20 16.32 -8.54
C ARG A 205 -9.30 15.11 -8.55
N VAL A 206 -9.14 14.41 -9.64
CA VAL A 206 -8.11 13.37 -9.79
C VAL A 206 -6.85 14.02 -10.33
N TRP A 207 -5.78 13.99 -9.53
CA TRP A 207 -4.53 14.69 -9.82
C TRP A 207 -3.49 13.75 -10.38
N VAL A 208 -3.10 13.94 -11.63
CA VAL A 208 -2.04 13.15 -12.29
C VAL A 208 -0.69 13.72 -11.86
N THR A 209 -0.24 13.34 -10.69
CA THR A 209 1.05 13.77 -10.11
C THR A 209 2.09 12.65 -10.10
N GLY A 210 1.70 11.42 -10.41
CA GLY A 210 2.43 10.21 -10.09
C GLY A 210 2.24 9.79 -8.63
N LEU A 211 2.58 8.54 -8.31
CA LEU A 211 2.51 8.03 -6.95
C LEU A 211 3.74 8.48 -6.16
N PRO A 212 3.60 9.18 -5.02
CA PRO A 212 4.72 9.64 -4.20
C PRO A 212 5.73 8.55 -3.84
N ARG A 213 5.29 7.34 -3.51
CA ARG A 213 6.17 6.22 -3.15
C ARG A 213 7.14 5.81 -4.25
N ASN A 214 6.79 6.09 -5.51
CA ASN A 214 7.65 5.76 -6.65
C ASN A 214 8.90 6.65 -6.71
N ASP A 215 8.93 7.77 -5.98
CA ASP A 215 10.14 8.56 -5.84
C ASP A 215 11.25 7.74 -5.20
N PHE A 216 10.94 6.88 -4.20
CA PHE A 216 11.91 6.00 -3.56
C PHE A 216 12.50 4.95 -4.50
N LEU A 217 11.87 4.68 -5.65
CA LEU A 217 12.39 3.76 -6.66
C LEU A 217 13.51 4.40 -7.48
N ARG A 218 13.40 5.70 -7.79
CA ARG A 218 14.31 6.43 -8.69
C ARG A 218 15.21 7.44 -7.97
N MET A 219 14.94 7.72 -6.70
CA MET A 219 15.73 8.65 -5.88
C MET A 219 17.17 8.17 -5.75
N ASP A 220 18.13 9.09 -5.80
CA ASP A 220 19.53 8.76 -5.52
C ASP A 220 19.67 8.11 -4.14
N GLU A 221 20.54 7.13 -4.04
CA GLU A 221 20.68 6.35 -2.81
C GLU A 221 21.10 7.22 -1.62
N ALA A 222 21.98 8.19 -1.85
CA ALA A 222 22.40 9.15 -0.84
C ALA A 222 21.27 10.06 -0.33
N ALA A 223 20.20 10.22 -1.12
CA ALA A 223 19.03 11.00 -0.77
C ALA A 223 17.90 10.17 -0.13
N LEU A 224 18.05 8.85 -0.08
CA LEU A 224 17.06 8.00 0.57
C LEU A 224 16.92 8.31 2.06
N PRO A 225 15.71 8.31 2.62
CA PRO A 225 15.51 8.38 4.05
C PRO A 225 16.33 7.31 4.77
N PRO A 226 16.96 7.60 5.93
CA PRO A 226 17.87 6.67 6.60
C PRO A 226 17.29 5.28 6.86
N ALA A 227 16.00 5.18 7.18
CA ALA A 227 15.33 3.90 7.39
C ALA A 227 15.26 3.07 6.10
N LEU A 228 14.96 3.70 4.95
CA LEU A 228 14.92 3.03 3.65
C LEU A 228 16.33 2.63 3.19
N ALA A 229 17.32 3.50 3.38
CA ALA A 229 18.71 3.19 3.09
C ALA A 229 19.20 1.96 3.90
N ALA A 230 18.84 1.90 5.20
CA ALA A 230 19.15 0.75 6.04
C ALA A 230 18.44 -0.53 5.57
N GLU A 231 17.17 -0.44 5.13
CA GLU A 231 16.48 -1.60 4.52
C GLU A 231 17.16 -2.04 3.23
N LEU A 232 17.57 -1.11 2.37
CA LEU A 232 18.29 -1.41 1.14
C LEU A 232 19.60 -2.17 1.41
N GLN A 233 20.37 -1.73 2.42
CA GLN A 233 21.59 -2.44 2.82
C GLN A 233 21.31 -3.85 3.37
N ARG A 234 20.21 -4.03 4.11
CA ARG A 234 19.78 -5.37 4.56
C ARG A 234 19.45 -6.29 3.40
N VAL A 235 18.75 -5.79 2.37
CA VAL A 235 18.46 -6.58 1.16
C VAL A 235 19.75 -6.97 0.45
N ARG A 236 20.72 -6.06 0.32
CA ARG A 236 22.05 -6.34 -0.27
C ARG A 236 22.81 -7.39 0.52
N ALA A 237 22.83 -7.27 1.84
CA ALA A 237 23.46 -8.26 2.72
C ALA A 237 22.80 -9.64 2.58
N LEU A 238 21.46 -9.69 2.50
CA LEU A 238 20.71 -10.93 2.34
C LEU A 238 21.02 -11.62 1.00
N ARG A 239 21.02 -10.88 -0.11
CA ARG A 239 21.25 -11.46 -1.43
C ARG A 239 22.71 -11.88 -1.69
N GLN A 240 23.67 -11.32 -0.98
CA GLN A 240 25.10 -11.70 -1.08
C GLN A 240 25.61 -11.76 -2.55
N GLY A 241 25.25 -10.76 -3.35
CA GLY A 241 25.61 -10.69 -4.77
C GLY A 241 24.72 -11.52 -5.71
N ARG A 242 23.80 -12.36 -5.20
CA ARG A 242 22.88 -13.14 -6.03
C ARG A 242 21.80 -12.26 -6.66
N ARG A 243 21.25 -12.70 -7.77
CA ARG A 243 20.12 -12.04 -8.44
C ARG A 243 18.82 -12.33 -7.69
N LEU A 244 18.13 -11.30 -7.22
CA LEU A 244 16.87 -11.48 -6.49
C LEU A 244 15.69 -11.59 -7.45
N VAL A 245 14.99 -12.70 -7.42
CA VAL A 245 13.63 -12.88 -7.97
C VAL A 245 12.66 -12.55 -6.85
N LEU A 246 11.99 -11.41 -6.92
CA LEU A 246 10.99 -11.01 -5.93
C LEU A 246 9.64 -11.64 -6.29
N TYR A 247 9.17 -12.59 -5.50
CA TYR A 247 7.85 -13.18 -5.66
C TYR A 247 6.83 -12.54 -4.72
N ALA A 248 5.88 -11.81 -5.28
CA ALA A 248 4.86 -11.08 -4.54
C ALA A 248 3.46 -11.42 -5.06
N PRO A 249 2.87 -12.57 -4.67
CA PRO A 249 1.55 -12.98 -5.13
C PRO A 249 0.43 -12.13 -4.53
N THR A 250 -0.70 -12.10 -5.24
CA THR A 250 -1.93 -11.45 -4.77
C THR A 250 -2.48 -12.14 -3.53
N TYR A 251 -2.97 -11.33 -2.60
CA TYR A 251 -3.75 -11.82 -1.47
C TYR A 251 -5.00 -12.56 -1.94
N ARG A 252 -5.18 -13.76 -1.41
CA ARG A 252 -6.40 -14.55 -1.55
C ARG A 252 -7.01 -14.74 -0.17
N ASP A 253 -8.32 -14.45 -0.06
CA ASP A 253 -9.02 -14.64 1.20
C ASP A 253 -9.15 -16.13 1.48
N ALA A 254 -8.52 -16.60 2.55
CA ALA A 254 -8.53 -18.01 2.94
C ALA A 254 -9.94 -18.57 3.25
N SER A 255 -10.91 -17.69 3.55
CA SER A 255 -12.30 -18.11 3.77
C SER A 255 -13.05 -18.46 2.47
N VAL A 256 -12.60 -17.89 1.35
CA VAL A 256 -13.25 -18.04 0.03
C VAL A 256 -12.45 -18.92 -0.94
N ALA A 257 -11.15 -19.07 -0.71
CA ALA A 257 -10.23 -19.53 -1.74
C ALA A 257 -9.09 -20.43 -1.23
N ARG A 258 -9.28 -21.21 -0.17
CA ARG A 258 -8.22 -22.13 0.31
C ARG A 258 -7.71 -23.08 -0.77
N ASP A 259 -8.59 -23.51 -1.65
CA ASP A 259 -8.29 -24.44 -2.72
C ASP A 259 -7.75 -23.75 -4.00
N LEU A 260 -7.73 -22.42 -4.02
CA LEU A 260 -7.31 -21.62 -5.17
C LEU A 260 -5.91 -21.00 -5.01
N CYS A 261 -5.21 -21.27 -3.91
CA CYS A 261 -3.82 -20.86 -3.75
C CYS A 261 -2.91 -21.94 -4.30
N TYR A 262 -2.08 -21.59 -5.28
CA TYR A 262 -1.02 -22.49 -5.72
C TYR A 262 -0.13 -22.89 -4.54
N ARG A 263 0.18 -24.16 -4.45
CA ARG A 263 1.12 -24.69 -3.49
C ARG A 263 2.16 -25.50 -4.24
N PHE A 264 3.39 -25.00 -4.19
CA PHE A 264 4.51 -25.73 -4.76
C PHE A 264 4.74 -27.01 -3.96
N ASP A 265 4.78 -28.15 -4.66
CA ASP A 265 5.20 -29.40 -4.07
C ASP A 265 6.73 -29.50 -3.95
N ASP A 266 7.23 -30.52 -3.24
CA ASP A 266 8.66 -30.68 -2.99
C ASP A 266 9.45 -30.83 -4.29
N THR A 267 8.92 -31.49 -5.30
CA THR A 267 9.58 -31.68 -6.60
C THR A 267 9.67 -30.37 -7.36
N GLU A 268 8.62 -29.57 -7.36
CA GLU A 268 8.59 -28.25 -7.96
C GLU A 268 9.58 -27.30 -7.27
N VAL A 269 9.59 -27.31 -5.93
CA VAL A 269 10.54 -26.51 -5.14
C VAL A 269 11.98 -26.89 -5.45
N GLN A 270 12.30 -28.17 -5.53
CA GLN A 270 13.67 -28.62 -5.88
C GLN A 270 14.06 -28.18 -7.30
N ARG A 271 13.18 -28.31 -8.27
CA ARG A 271 13.42 -27.84 -9.65
C ARG A 271 13.62 -26.33 -9.71
N LEU A 272 12.82 -25.56 -8.97
CA LEU A 272 12.96 -24.13 -8.88
C LEU A 272 14.30 -23.73 -8.24
N LYS A 273 14.69 -24.37 -7.13
CA LYS A 273 15.98 -24.13 -6.47
C LYS A 273 17.17 -24.43 -7.39
N LEU A 274 17.14 -25.54 -8.12
CA LEU A 274 18.18 -25.89 -9.08
C LEU A 274 18.30 -24.85 -10.22
N LEU A 275 17.18 -24.33 -10.71
CA LEU A 275 17.19 -23.25 -11.71
C LEU A 275 17.83 -21.99 -11.12
N LEU A 276 17.41 -21.57 -9.93
CA LEU A 276 17.93 -20.37 -9.28
C LEU A 276 19.44 -20.46 -9.02
N GLU A 277 19.92 -21.62 -8.50
CA GLU A 277 21.33 -21.86 -8.25
C GLU A 277 22.17 -21.79 -9.52
N ARG A 278 21.70 -22.37 -10.62
CA ARG A 278 22.36 -22.35 -11.94
C ARG A 278 22.60 -20.94 -12.45
N HIS A 279 21.71 -20.01 -12.11
CA HIS A 279 21.78 -18.60 -12.52
C HIS A 279 22.34 -17.66 -11.44
N GLY A 280 22.89 -18.19 -10.35
CA GLY A 280 23.36 -17.38 -9.22
C GLY A 280 22.25 -16.50 -8.65
N ALA A 281 21.03 -17.01 -8.64
CA ALA A 281 19.83 -16.30 -8.20
C ALA A 281 19.30 -16.83 -6.87
N MET A 282 18.35 -16.10 -6.30
CA MET A 282 17.55 -16.48 -5.15
C MET A 282 16.12 -15.98 -5.32
N LEU A 283 15.16 -16.65 -4.73
CA LEU A 283 13.78 -16.19 -4.69
C LEU A 283 13.45 -15.65 -3.31
N GLY A 284 13.03 -14.40 -3.26
CA GLY A 284 12.51 -13.74 -2.06
C GLY A 284 10.98 -13.70 -2.11
N MET A 285 10.35 -14.44 -1.20
CA MET A 285 8.90 -14.48 -1.08
C MET A 285 8.40 -13.30 -0.25
N ARG A 286 7.59 -12.42 -0.86
CA ARG A 286 6.90 -11.32 -0.18
C ARG A 286 5.42 -11.66 -0.03
N GLY A 287 5.06 -12.34 1.03
CA GLY A 287 3.67 -12.65 1.36
C GLY A 287 2.83 -11.39 1.60
N HIS A 288 1.51 -11.55 1.63
CA HIS A 288 0.64 -10.45 2.01
C HIS A 288 0.72 -10.22 3.54
N TYR A 289 0.60 -8.95 3.97
CA TYR A 289 0.71 -8.57 5.39
C TYR A 289 -0.43 -9.09 6.30
N LEU A 290 -1.50 -9.62 5.76
CA LEU A 290 -2.55 -10.26 6.55
C LEU A 290 -2.07 -11.65 7.01
N ALA A 291 -1.99 -11.84 8.32
CA ALA A 291 -1.35 -12.99 8.98
C ALA A 291 -1.93 -14.37 8.57
N ASN A 292 -3.12 -14.42 8.01
CA ASN A 292 -3.80 -15.65 7.58
C ASN A 292 -3.73 -15.89 6.07
N ALA A 293 -2.90 -15.13 5.34
CA ALA A 293 -2.70 -15.38 3.92
C ALA A 293 -1.98 -16.74 3.75
N PRO A 294 -2.51 -17.67 2.94
CA PRO A 294 -1.81 -18.92 2.67
C PRO A 294 -0.52 -18.62 1.92
N SER A 295 0.58 -19.27 2.34
CA SER A 295 1.85 -19.22 1.63
C SER A 295 1.86 -20.27 0.51
N PRO A 296 2.39 -19.94 -0.69
CA PRO A 296 2.63 -20.91 -1.74
C PRO A 296 3.73 -21.93 -1.39
N PHE A 297 4.58 -21.62 -0.43
CA PHE A 297 5.65 -22.47 0.05
C PHE A 297 5.41 -22.94 1.48
N ALA A 298 5.73 -24.19 1.79
CA ALA A 298 5.78 -24.69 3.14
C ALA A 298 6.99 -24.08 3.89
N ARG A 299 6.95 -24.07 5.23
CA ARG A 299 8.00 -23.45 6.03
C ARG A 299 9.37 -24.10 5.85
N GLU A 300 9.39 -25.41 5.69
CA GLU A 300 10.57 -26.25 5.45
C GLU A 300 11.27 -25.97 4.11
N HIS A 301 10.56 -25.34 3.17
CA HIS A 301 11.16 -24.97 1.88
C HIS A 301 12.13 -23.79 1.99
N PHE A 302 11.92 -22.92 2.99
CA PHE A 302 12.77 -21.75 3.20
C PHE A 302 14.10 -22.16 3.83
N ASP A 303 15.18 -22.02 3.07
CA ASP A 303 16.56 -22.38 3.47
C ASP A 303 17.41 -21.16 3.87
N GLY A 304 16.85 -19.95 3.80
CA GLY A 304 17.56 -18.72 4.09
C GLY A 304 18.61 -18.33 3.04
N ARG A 305 18.74 -19.07 1.96
CA ARG A 305 19.74 -18.86 0.92
C ARG A 305 19.14 -18.78 -0.48
N THR A 306 18.51 -19.85 -0.96
CA THR A 306 17.93 -19.92 -2.31
C THR A 306 16.47 -19.50 -2.30
N LEU A 307 15.74 -19.86 -1.25
CA LEU A 307 14.37 -19.43 -1.00
C LEU A 307 14.31 -18.76 0.37
N VAL A 308 13.93 -17.47 0.40
CA VAL A 308 13.90 -16.64 1.61
C VAL A 308 12.55 -15.98 1.80
N ASP A 309 12.16 -15.80 3.06
CA ASP A 309 10.96 -15.04 3.42
C ASP A 309 11.33 -13.54 3.61
N LEU A 310 10.70 -12.68 2.83
CA LEU A 310 10.83 -11.22 2.92
C LEU A 310 9.63 -10.64 3.67
N ASP A 311 9.47 -11.04 4.92
CA ASP A 311 8.33 -10.68 5.75
C ASP A 311 8.21 -9.15 5.99
N HIS A 312 6.99 -8.70 6.34
CA HIS A 312 6.70 -7.29 6.58
C HIS A 312 7.24 -6.72 7.89
N ALA A 313 7.72 -7.56 8.81
CA ALA A 313 8.35 -7.11 10.04
C ALA A 313 9.82 -6.76 9.82
N SER A 314 10.48 -7.50 8.93
CA SER A 314 11.89 -7.29 8.57
C SER A 314 12.07 -6.22 7.48
N PHE A 315 11.14 -6.17 6.52
CA PHE A 315 11.17 -5.24 5.39
C PHE A 315 9.84 -4.49 5.32
N HIS A 316 9.83 -3.23 5.74
CA HIS A 316 8.60 -2.45 5.80
C HIS A 316 8.15 -1.93 4.44
N GLU A 317 9.12 -1.44 3.64
CA GLU A 317 8.89 -0.81 2.35
C GLU A 317 9.15 -1.77 1.18
N LEU A 318 8.41 -1.58 0.11
CA LEU A 318 8.58 -2.35 -1.12
C LEU A 318 9.77 -1.84 -1.96
N ALA A 319 10.03 -0.53 -1.92
CA ALA A 319 11.04 0.10 -2.77
C ALA A 319 12.45 -0.48 -2.61
N PRO A 320 13.00 -0.74 -1.40
CA PRO A 320 14.30 -1.39 -1.26
C PRO A 320 14.37 -2.79 -1.90
N LEU A 321 13.28 -3.55 -1.83
CA LEU A 321 13.18 -4.87 -2.43
C LEU A 321 13.19 -4.78 -3.97
N LEU A 322 12.39 -3.88 -4.55
CA LEU A 322 12.34 -3.67 -5.99
C LEU A 322 13.67 -3.15 -6.55
N ARG A 323 14.34 -2.23 -5.86
CA ARG A 323 15.64 -1.67 -6.29
C ARG A 323 16.73 -2.74 -6.41
N GLU A 324 16.65 -3.81 -5.63
CA GLU A 324 17.61 -4.91 -5.63
C GLU A 324 17.13 -6.15 -6.39
N SER A 325 15.91 -6.08 -6.94
CA SER A 325 15.34 -7.18 -7.72
C SER A 325 15.90 -7.23 -9.14
N ALA A 326 16.15 -8.44 -9.61
CA ALA A 326 16.49 -8.71 -11.02
C ALA A 326 15.23 -9.07 -11.84
N VAL A 327 14.22 -9.63 -11.17
CA VAL A 327 12.94 -10.07 -11.77
C VAL A 327 11.84 -9.88 -10.73
N VAL A 328 10.66 -9.48 -11.15
CA VAL A 328 9.46 -9.51 -10.31
C VAL A 328 8.51 -10.59 -10.83
N LEU A 329 8.24 -11.56 -9.97
CA LEU A 329 7.27 -12.62 -10.17
C LEU A 329 6.00 -12.29 -9.38
N THR A 330 4.86 -12.33 -10.02
CA THR A 330 3.56 -12.11 -9.38
C THR A 330 2.48 -12.92 -10.09
N ASP A 331 1.23 -12.73 -9.71
CA ASP A 331 0.06 -13.24 -10.45
C ASP A 331 -0.75 -12.05 -11.02
N TYR A 332 -1.68 -11.51 -10.23
CA TYR A 332 -2.54 -10.36 -10.56
C TYR A 332 -2.31 -9.16 -9.64
N SER A 333 -1.14 -9.08 -8.99
CA SER A 333 -0.81 -7.98 -8.10
C SER A 333 -0.27 -6.78 -8.86
N SER A 334 -0.70 -5.58 -8.48
CA SER A 334 -0.19 -4.33 -9.04
C SER A 334 1.29 -4.05 -8.73
N VAL A 335 1.98 -4.91 -7.99
CA VAL A 335 3.41 -4.80 -7.72
C VAL A 335 4.26 -4.79 -9.00
N TYR A 336 3.80 -5.48 -10.07
CA TYR A 336 4.52 -5.44 -11.33
C TYR A 336 4.53 -4.02 -11.93
N ILE A 337 3.49 -3.24 -11.69
CA ILE A 337 3.43 -1.87 -12.18
C ILE A 337 4.55 -1.05 -11.54
N ASP A 338 4.77 -1.19 -10.23
CA ASP A 338 5.92 -0.53 -9.57
C ASP A 338 7.26 -1.04 -10.13
N ALA A 339 7.35 -2.33 -10.51
CA ALA A 339 8.54 -2.90 -11.16
C ALA A 339 8.80 -2.27 -12.55
N LEU A 340 7.74 -1.98 -13.32
CA LEU A 340 7.88 -1.27 -14.61
C LEU A 340 8.50 0.13 -14.45
N TYR A 341 8.33 0.76 -13.30
CA TYR A 341 8.95 2.06 -13.01
C TYR A 341 10.49 1.99 -12.98
N LEU A 342 11.04 0.80 -12.72
CA LEU A 342 12.47 0.50 -12.67
C LEU A 342 13.01 -0.24 -13.91
N ASP A 343 12.21 -0.40 -14.95
CA ASP A 343 12.55 -1.20 -16.13
C ASP A 343 12.84 -2.68 -15.80
N LEU A 344 12.27 -3.21 -14.70
CA LEU A 344 12.51 -4.60 -14.27
C LEU A 344 11.71 -5.59 -15.11
N PRO A 345 12.28 -6.75 -15.46
CA PRO A 345 11.53 -7.84 -16.05
C PRO A 345 10.43 -8.31 -15.10
N VAL A 346 9.26 -8.63 -15.66
CA VAL A 346 8.11 -9.11 -14.89
C VAL A 346 7.61 -10.42 -15.45
N VAL A 347 7.19 -11.34 -14.59
CA VAL A 347 6.56 -12.63 -14.92
C VAL A 347 5.24 -12.73 -14.18
N SER A 348 4.17 -13.11 -14.89
CA SER A 348 2.90 -13.44 -14.24
C SER A 348 2.77 -14.96 -14.13
N PHE A 349 2.60 -15.46 -12.90
CA PHE A 349 2.23 -16.85 -12.66
C PHE A 349 0.71 -16.94 -12.44
N ALA A 350 -0.01 -16.98 -13.54
CA ALA A 350 -1.46 -16.87 -13.64
C ALA A 350 -2.15 -18.24 -13.71
N TYR A 351 -1.81 -19.15 -12.80
CA TYR A 351 -2.28 -20.55 -12.76
C TYR A 351 -3.81 -20.72 -12.69
N ASP A 352 -4.55 -19.68 -12.32
CA ASP A 352 -6.01 -19.69 -12.20
C ASP A 352 -6.65 -18.51 -12.95
N LEU A 353 -6.05 -18.06 -14.07
CA LEU A 353 -6.44 -16.87 -14.83
C LEU A 353 -7.94 -16.85 -15.20
N GLU A 354 -8.46 -17.96 -15.67
CA GLU A 354 -9.88 -18.08 -16.05
C GLU A 354 -10.80 -17.87 -14.85
N HIS A 355 -10.50 -18.57 -13.74
CA HIS A 355 -11.26 -18.42 -12.50
C HIS A 355 -11.19 -16.99 -11.96
N TYR A 356 -10.00 -16.38 -11.97
CA TYR A 356 -9.78 -15.04 -11.46
C TYR A 356 -10.56 -13.99 -12.27
N SER A 357 -10.57 -14.10 -13.59
CA SER A 357 -11.26 -13.14 -14.46
C SER A 357 -12.78 -13.25 -14.38
N GLN A 358 -13.32 -14.48 -14.23
CA GLN A 358 -14.77 -14.71 -14.25
C GLN A 358 -15.45 -14.62 -12.88
N ARG A 359 -14.81 -15.07 -11.80
CA ARG A 359 -15.44 -15.25 -10.48
C ARG A 359 -14.93 -14.32 -9.38
N GLN A 360 -13.84 -13.59 -9.62
CA GLN A 360 -13.36 -12.57 -8.69
C GLN A 360 -13.67 -11.16 -9.23
N ASN A 361 -13.07 -10.13 -8.64
CA ASN A 361 -13.35 -8.73 -9.02
C ASN A 361 -13.07 -8.41 -10.51
N GLY A 362 -12.35 -9.28 -11.21
CA GLY A 362 -11.88 -9.06 -12.57
C GLY A 362 -10.81 -7.97 -12.67
N LEU A 363 -10.19 -7.88 -13.84
CA LEU A 363 -9.16 -6.89 -14.12
C LEU A 363 -9.78 -5.65 -14.79
N LEU A 364 -9.17 -4.49 -14.55
CA LEU A 364 -9.53 -3.22 -15.20
C LEU A 364 -9.00 -3.16 -16.62
N TYR A 365 -7.84 -3.79 -16.84
CA TYR A 365 -7.12 -3.77 -18.10
C TYR A 365 -6.98 -5.21 -18.61
N ASP A 366 -6.94 -5.35 -19.92
CA ASP A 366 -6.55 -6.59 -20.55
C ASP A 366 -5.09 -6.91 -20.24
N MET A 367 -4.79 -8.17 -19.89
CA MET A 367 -3.42 -8.60 -19.56
C MET A 367 -2.48 -8.52 -20.76
N GLU A 368 -2.98 -8.72 -21.99
CA GLU A 368 -2.14 -8.58 -23.18
C GLU A 368 -1.66 -7.15 -23.40
N LEU A 369 -2.47 -6.16 -23.01
CA LEU A 369 -2.13 -4.73 -23.12
C LEU A 369 -1.31 -4.24 -21.93
N ALA A 370 -1.70 -4.67 -20.73
CA ALA A 370 -1.22 -4.06 -19.49
C ALA A 370 -0.01 -4.78 -18.90
N PHE A 371 0.18 -6.05 -19.19
CA PHE A 371 1.26 -6.86 -18.65
C PHE A 371 2.29 -7.19 -19.75
N PRO A 372 3.48 -6.59 -19.73
CA PRO A 372 4.43 -6.71 -20.83
C PRO A 372 5.31 -7.97 -20.77
N GLY A 373 5.26 -8.73 -19.66
CA GLY A 373 6.07 -9.92 -19.48
C GLY A 373 5.36 -11.21 -19.90
N PRO A 374 6.04 -12.37 -19.79
CA PRO A 374 5.41 -13.67 -20.00
C PRO A 374 4.35 -13.97 -18.95
N VAL A 375 3.26 -14.61 -19.40
CA VAL A 375 2.17 -15.09 -18.54
C VAL A 375 2.25 -16.62 -18.53
N ALA A 376 2.66 -17.18 -17.39
CA ALA A 376 2.77 -18.61 -17.16
C ALA A 376 1.49 -19.13 -16.49
N THR A 377 0.83 -20.10 -17.08
CA THR A 377 -0.40 -20.70 -16.56
C THR A 377 -0.15 -22.02 -15.82
N ASP A 378 1.07 -22.53 -15.87
CA ASP A 378 1.52 -23.72 -15.15
C ASP A 378 2.97 -23.59 -14.70
N PHE A 379 3.42 -24.53 -13.88
CA PHE A 379 4.77 -24.53 -13.32
C PHE A 379 5.86 -24.68 -14.37
N GLN A 380 5.64 -25.46 -15.43
CA GLN A 380 6.63 -25.66 -16.47
C GLN A 380 6.82 -24.35 -17.29
N ALA A 381 5.74 -23.67 -17.61
CA ALA A 381 5.78 -22.36 -18.26
C ALA A 381 6.47 -21.32 -17.37
N LEU A 382 6.25 -21.35 -16.05
CA LEU A 382 6.94 -20.49 -15.09
C LEU A 382 8.45 -20.72 -15.12
N LEU A 383 8.92 -21.98 -15.04
CA LEU A 383 10.34 -22.29 -15.11
C LEU A 383 10.97 -21.81 -16.43
N THR A 384 10.28 -22.05 -17.56
CA THR A 384 10.74 -21.61 -18.89
C THR A 384 10.89 -20.09 -18.96
N ALA A 385 9.90 -19.35 -18.42
CA ALA A 385 9.94 -17.90 -18.40
C ALA A 385 11.09 -17.36 -17.52
N LEU A 386 11.29 -17.94 -16.32
CA LEU A 386 12.38 -17.57 -15.43
C LEU A 386 13.76 -17.88 -16.04
N GLU A 387 13.92 -19.05 -16.64
CA GLU A 387 15.16 -19.46 -17.34
C GLU A 387 15.49 -18.44 -18.44
N ALA A 388 14.53 -18.13 -19.30
CA ALA A 388 14.71 -17.19 -20.41
C ALA A 388 15.14 -15.78 -19.94
N ILE A 389 14.59 -15.30 -18.83
CA ILE A 389 14.93 -13.98 -18.26
C ILE A 389 16.28 -14.04 -17.56
N LEU A 390 16.51 -15.07 -16.72
CA LEU A 390 17.73 -15.19 -15.95
C LEU A 390 18.96 -15.52 -16.84
N SER A 391 18.78 -16.05 -18.03
CA SER A 391 19.85 -16.26 -19.01
C SER A 391 20.32 -14.97 -19.67
N ARG A 392 19.59 -13.88 -19.54
CA ARG A 392 19.96 -12.59 -20.15
C ARG A 392 20.71 -11.71 -19.14
N PRO A 393 21.70 -10.91 -19.57
CA PRO A 393 22.46 -10.04 -18.67
C PRO A 393 21.64 -8.85 -18.17
N ALA A 394 20.70 -8.34 -18.97
CA ALA A 394 19.82 -7.22 -18.64
C ALA A 394 18.49 -7.31 -19.38
N CYS A 395 17.46 -6.68 -18.81
CA CYS A 395 16.21 -6.45 -19.52
C CYS A 395 16.38 -5.23 -20.42
N VAL A 396 16.11 -5.40 -21.71
CA VAL A 396 15.95 -4.27 -22.64
C VAL A 396 14.44 -4.15 -22.90
N PRO A 397 13.79 -3.09 -22.40
CA PRO A 397 12.37 -2.87 -22.64
C PRO A 397 12.06 -2.75 -24.13
N ASP A 398 11.22 -3.63 -24.65
CA ASP A 398 10.67 -3.57 -26.01
C ASP A 398 9.50 -2.56 -26.10
N GLU A 399 8.90 -2.44 -27.30
CA GLU A 399 7.80 -1.49 -27.50
C GLU A 399 6.54 -1.86 -26.69
N ARG A 400 6.26 -3.15 -26.50
CA ARG A 400 5.15 -3.60 -25.64
C ARG A 400 5.37 -3.19 -24.18
N TYR A 401 6.61 -3.32 -23.71
CA TYR A 401 6.98 -2.89 -22.36
C TYR A 401 6.84 -1.36 -22.22
N ARG A 402 7.32 -0.60 -23.20
CA ARG A 402 7.20 0.86 -23.22
C ARG A 402 5.75 1.33 -23.32
N ALA A 403 4.91 0.61 -24.07
CA ALA A 403 3.48 0.89 -24.13
C ALA A 403 2.80 0.70 -22.75
N ALA A 404 3.12 -0.38 -22.03
CA ALA A 404 2.63 -0.59 -20.68
C ALA A 404 3.11 0.49 -19.69
N GLN A 405 4.36 0.94 -19.80
CA GLN A 405 4.85 2.08 -19.01
C GLN A 405 4.05 3.36 -19.28
N ARG A 406 3.81 3.71 -20.54
CA ARG A 406 3.00 4.89 -20.92
C ARG A 406 1.54 4.77 -20.46
N LEU A 407 0.99 3.56 -20.39
CA LEU A 407 -0.33 3.31 -19.85
C LEU A 407 -0.42 3.73 -18.37
N PHE A 408 0.58 3.36 -17.58
CA PHE A 408 0.55 3.53 -16.13
C PHE A 408 1.22 4.80 -15.62
N PHE A 409 2.17 5.38 -16.37
CA PHE A 409 2.98 6.49 -15.88
C PHE A 409 3.03 7.66 -16.86
N GLN A 410 2.71 8.85 -16.37
CA GLN A 410 3.00 10.10 -17.07
C GLN A 410 4.43 10.56 -16.75
N HIS A 411 4.92 10.27 -15.54
CA HIS A 411 6.24 10.69 -15.07
C HIS A 411 7.06 9.46 -14.70
N GLY A 412 8.35 9.46 -15.04
CA GLY A 412 9.29 8.38 -14.74
C GLY A 412 10.48 8.83 -13.87
N ASP A 413 10.32 9.93 -13.15
CA ASP A 413 11.36 10.57 -12.31
C ASP A 413 11.08 10.37 -10.81
N ALA A 414 11.89 10.98 -9.93
CA ALA A 414 11.71 11.01 -8.49
C ALA A 414 11.02 12.30 -7.99
N GLY A 415 10.13 12.90 -8.79
CA GLY A 415 9.50 14.18 -8.49
C GLY A 415 7.99 14.11 -8.20
N ASN A 416 7.44 12.93 -7.96
CA ASN A 416 5.99 12.74 -7.76
C ASN A 416 5.50 13.43 -6.48
N SER A 417 6.23 13.26 -5.37
CA SER A 417 5.91 13.91 -4.10
C SER A 417 5.94 15.43 -4.22
N ARG A 418 6.92 15.99 -4.94
CA ARG A 418 7.03 17.42 -5.16
C ARG A 418 5.82 17.96 -5.94
N ARG A 419 5.46 17.33 -7.07
CA ARG A 419 4.28 17.71 -7.87
C ARG A 419 2.98 17.65 -7.05
N LEU A 420 2.84 16.63 -6.22
CA LEU A 420 1.69 16.51 -5.32
C LEU A 420 1.66 17.64 -4.28
N VAL A 421 2.79 17.96 -3.64
CA VAL A 421 2.88 19.03 -2.64
C VAL A 421 2.56 20.38 -3.27
N GLU A 422 3.08 20.68 -4.46
CA GLU A 422 2.75 21.90 -5.22
C GLU A 422 1.24 21.99 -5.51
N ARG A 423 0.61 20.88 -5.92
CA ARG A 423 -0.84 20.85 -6.17
C ARG A 423 -1.65 21.02 -4.90
N LEU A 424 -1.19 20.42 -3.80
CA LEU A 424 -1.79 20.55 -2.47
C LEU A 424 -1.69 21.97 -1.94
N GLN A 425 -0.54 22.63 -2.09
CA GLN A 425 -0.35 24.04 -1.71
C GLN A 425 -1.26 24.98 -2.49
N ALA A 426 -1.44 24.73 -3.80
CA ALA A 426 -2.41 25.47 -4.62
C ALA A 426 -3.86 25.29 -4.11
N ALA A 427 -4.25 24.07 -3.74
CA ALA A 427 -5.57 23.79 -3.17
C ALA A 427 -5.77 24.47 -1.80
N ILE A 428 -4.72 24.55 -0.98
CA ILE A 428 -4.72 25.26 0.31
C ILE A 428 -4.89 26.77 0.07
N ALA A 429 -4.14 27.33 -0.86
CA ALA A 429 -4.22 28.76 -1.19
C ALA A 429 -5.61 29.16 -1.69
N ALA A 430 -6.24 28.32 -2.49
CA ALA A 430 -7.61 28.53 -2.98
C ALA A 430 -8.70 28.55 -1.87
N ARG A 431 -8.41 27.92 -0.71
CA ARG A 431 -9.31 27.89 0.46
C ARG A 431 -9.02 28.94 1.50
N SER A 432 -7.85 29.56 1.49
CA SER A 432 -7.53 30.67 2.39
C SER A 432 -8.36 31.89 1.98
N PRO A 433 -9.12 32.52 2.90
CA PRO A 433 -9.78 33.77 2.57
C PRO A 433 -8.73 34.80 2.18
N ARG A 434 -8.96 35.52 1.09
CA ARG A 434 -8.15 36.68 0.68
C ARG A 434 -8.29 37.82 1.69
#